data_1f06c23aa2afafe770fd5aa73d5694ef
#
_entry.id   1f06c23aa2afafe770fd5aa73d5694ef
#
_cell.length_a   1.000
_cell.length_b   1.000
_cell.length_c   1.000
_cell.angle_alpha   90.00
_cell.angle_beta   90.00
_cell.angle_gamma   90.00
#
_symmetry.space_group_name_H-M   'P 1'
#
loop_
_entity.id
_entity.type
_entity.pdbx_description
1 polymer ?
#
loop_
_entity_poly.entity_id
_entity_poly.type
_entity_poly.pdbx_seq_one_letter_code
_entity_poly.pdbx_strand_id
1 'polypeptide(L)'
;KFCPEYAIKEWNEHNFDINSCGYVAEAYLQKKWAFVADYVRFYVLYNEGGIYLDTDMEMVRSFEPLRKHKAFFGFATDGLTLPVFGSEAKTDFIADMLDDYHKRSFIKLDGTYDTTPLDVPALRILKEKYGLIENYQYQELADGTAIYPKQYFYSTDANTGKITKYPELFCIHY
;
A
#
# COMPACT_ATOMS: atom_id res chain seq x y z
N LYS A 1 4.23 10.54 -18.78
CA LYS A 1 3.16 11.04 -19.64
C LYS A 1 2.03 11.70 -18.84
N PHE A 2 1.57 11.07 -17.75
CA PHE A 2 0.42 11.55 -16.96
C PHE A 2 0.79 12.40 -15.74
N CYS A 3 2.02 12.29 -15.25
CA CYS A 3 2.56 13.08 -14.13
C CYS A 3 4.02 13.46 -14.42
N PRO A 4 4.27 14.30 -15.44
CA PRO A 4 5.64 14.66 -15.83
C PRO A 4 6.37 15.47 -14.77
N GLU A 5 5.65 16.10 -13.86
CA GLU A 5 6.16 16.89 -12.73
C GLU A 5 6.52 16.07 -11.50
N TYR A 6 6.19 14.77 -11.49
CA TYR A 6 6.50 13.88 -10.36
C TYR A 6 7.93 13.34 -10.48
N ALA A 7 8.69 13.46 -9.41
CA ALA A 7 9.98 12.79 -9.30
C ALA A 7 9.77 11.31 -8.96
N ILE A 8 10.41 10.43 -9.72
CA ILE A 8 10.47 9.01 -9.39
C ILE A 8 11.67 8.78 -8.49
N LYS A 9 11.45 8.18 -7.32
CA LYS A 9 12.49 7.79 -6.39
C LYS A 9 12.44 6.28 -6.20
N GLU A 10 13.53 5.62 -6.59
CA GLU A 10 13.70 4.20 -6.38
C GLU A 10 14.29 3.95 -4.99
N TRP A 11 13.76 2.92 -4.30
CA TRP A 11 14.23 2.48 -2.99
C TRP A 11 14.78 1.07 -3.09
N ASN A 12 15.96 0.88 -2.49
CA ASN A 12 16.67 -0.39 -2.45
C ASN A 12 17.59 -0.44 -1.22
N GLU A 13 18.40 -1.50 -1.10
CA GLU A 13 19.31 -1.73 0.02
C GLU A 13 20.43 -0.69 0.19
N HIS A 14 20.64 0.23 -0.77
CA HIS A 14 21.64 1.30 -0.66
C HIS A 14 21.07 2.56 0.01
N ASN A 15 19.75 2.74 0.03
CA ASN A 15 19.10 3.93 0.59
C ASN A 15 18.02 3.61 1.63
N PHE A 16 17.82 2.32 1.97
CA PHE A 16 16.95 1.86 3.03
C PHE A 16 17.75 0.99 4.02
N ASP A 17 17.62 1.28 5.32
CA ASP A 17 18.25 0.46 6.36
C ASP A 17 17.41 -0.79 6.64
N ILE A 18 17.87 -1.92 6.14
CA ILE A 18 17.25 -3.24 6.32
C ILE A 18 17.09 -3.61 7.80
N ASN A 19 17.95 -3.11 8.68
CA ASN A 19 17.92 -3.41 10.11
C ASN A 19 17.00 -2.47 10.91
N SER A 20 16.33 -1.53 10.26
CA SER A 20 15.39 -0.60 10.92
C SER A 20 14.16 -1.30 11.53
N CYS A 21 13.84 -2.52 11.08
CA CYS A 21 12.74 -3.34 11.61
C CYS A 21 13.14 -4.82 11.63
N GLY A 22 12.92 -5.50 12.77
CA GLY A 22 13.26 -6.92 12.94
C GLY A 22 12.57 -7.81 11.91
N TYR A 23 11.28 -7.59 11.65
CA TYR A 23 10.53 -8.30 10.61
C TYR A 23 11.21 -8.21 9.23
N VAL A 24 11.64 -7.02 8.85
CA VAL A 24 12.31 -6.76 7.57
C VAL A 24 13.66 -7.45 7.49
N ALA A 25 14.48 -7.35 8.55
CA ALA A 25 15.78 -7.99 8.60
C ALA A 25 15.67 -9.52 8.45
N GLU A 26 14.71 -10.14 9.14
CA GLU A 26 14.43 -11.57 9.03
C GLU A 26 13.95 -11.95 7.62
N ALA A 27 12.99 -11.21 7.04
CA ALA A 27 12.48 -11.46 5.69
C ALA A 27 13.60 -11.31 4.64
N TYR A 28 14.45 -10.30 4.78
CA TYR A 28 15.60 -10.07 3.90
C TYR A 28 16.60 -11.23 3.93
N LEU A 29 16.98 -11.72 5.12
CA LEU A 29 17.87 -12.86 5.28
C LEU A 29 17.31 -14.14 4.64
N GLN A 30 15.98 -14.30 4.65
CA GLN A 30 15.28 -15.42 4.02
C GLN A 30 15.00 -15.19 2.51
N LYS A 31 15.48 -14.07 1.94
CA LYS A 31 15.28 -13.69 0.52
C LYS A 31 13.79 -13.57 0.15
N LYS A 32 12.97 -13.14 1.09
CA LYS A 32 11.53 -12.96 0.90
C LYS A 32 11.22 -11.49 0.58
N TRP A 33 11.64 -11.06 -0.60
CA TRP A 33 11.67 -9.65 -1.04
C TRP A 33 10.30 -8.98 -1.04
N ALA A 34 9.22 -9.70 -1.36
CA ALA A 34 7.86 -9.17 -1.32
C ALA A 34 7.50 -8.64 0.09
N PHE A 35 7.83 -9.41 1.14
CA PHE A 35 7.56 -9.01 2.52
C PHE A 35 8.45 -7.86 3.01
N VAL A 36 9.67 -7.73 2.45
CA VAL A 36 10.50 -6.54 2.66
C VAL A 36 9.83 -5.32 2.03
N ALA A 37 9.38 -5.43 0.77
CA ALA A 37 8.71 -4.35 0.05
C ALA A 37 7.41 -3.91 0.74
N ASP A 38 6.68 -4.84 1.36
CA ASP A 38 5.45 -4.56 2.10
C ASP A 38 5.66 -3.60 3.28
N TYR A 39 6.78 -3.69 3.98
CA TYR A 39 7.14 -2.70 5.00
C TYR A 39 7.66 -1.42 4.38
N VAL A 40 8.58 -1.53 3.40
CA VAL A 40 9.29 -0.37 2.82
C VAL A 40 8.30 0.63 2.23
N ARG A 41 7.20 0.19 1.59
CA ARG A 41 6.17 1.09 1.03
C ARG A 41 5.56 2.02 2.09
N PHE A 42 5.33 1.53 3.31
CA PHE A 42 4.84 2.35 4.41
C PHE A 42 5.94 3.23 5.00
N TYR A 43 7.14 2.68 5.15
CA TYR A 43 8.29 3.44 5.68
C TYR A 43 8.60 4.68 4.84
N VAL A 44 8.65 4.53 3.52
CA VAL A 44 8.97 5.65 2.62
C VAL A 44 7.87 6.69 2.63
N LEU A 45 6.60 6.29 2.58
CA LEU A 45 5.48 7.23 2.63
C LEU A 45 5.36 7.92 4.01
N TYR A 46 5.67 7.22 5.10
CA TYR A 46 5.72 7.85 6.41
C TYR A 46 6.76 8.97 6.47
N ASN A 47 7.95 8.74 5.91
CA ASN A 47 9.05 9.70 6.02
C ASN A 47 8.98 10.82 5.00
N GLU A 48 8.54 10.56 3.78
CA GLU A 48 8.61 11.53 2.67
C GLU A 48 7.23 11.91 2.12
N GLY A 49 6.19 11.11 2.39
CA GLY A 49 4.93 11.22 1.68
C GLY A 49 5.06 10.79 0.23
N GLY A 50 4.00 11.04 -0.56
CA GLY A 50 3.99 10.75 -1.98
C GLY A 50 3.05 9.63 -2.37
N ILE A 51 3.34 8.99 -3.50
CA ILE A 51 2.54 7.89 -4.05
C ILE A 51 3.45 6.69 -4.27
N TYR A 52 3.10 5.58 -3.65
CA TYR A 52 3.74 4.29 -3.89
C TYR A 52 3.13 3.60 -5.10
N LEU A 53 3.97 2.97 -5.89
CA LEU A 53 3.59 2.14 -7.03
C LEU A 53 4.45 0.88 -7.03
N ASP A 54 3.84 -0.30 -7.17
CA ASP A 54 4.55 -1.51 -7.53
C ASP A 54 5.15 -1.37 -8.94
N THR A 55 6.20 -2.11 -9.24
CA THR A 55 6.98 -1.98 -10.49
C THR A 55 6.22 -2.44 -11.74
N ASP A 56 5.14 -3.19 -11.56
CA ASP A 56 4.24 -3.71 -12.60
C ASP A 56 2.94 -2.88 -12.74
N MET A 57 2.96 -1.63 -12.26
CA MET A 57 1.84 -0.70 -12.38
C MET A 57 2.01 0.25 -13.58
N GLU A 58 1.02 0.33 -14.44
CA GLU A 58 0.94 1.33 -15.51
C GLU A 58 -0.05 2.43 -15.15
N MET A 59 0.40 3.68 -15.09
CA MET A 59 -0.47 4.85 -14.93
C MET A 59 -1.22 5.15 -16.23
N VAL A 60 -2.53 5.30 -16.15
CA VAL A 60 -3.40 5.67 -17.27
C VAL A 60 -4.08 7.02 -17.09
N ARG A 61 -3.93 7.63 -15.89
CA ARG A 61 -4.48 8.95 -15.53
C ARG A 61 -3.57 9.65 -14.52
N SER A 62 -3.59 10.99 -14.49
CA SER A 62 -2.89 11.77 -13.47
C SER A 62 -3.49 11.56 -12.08
N PHE A 63 -2.64 11.44 -11.07
CA PHE A 63 -3.05 11.34 -9.65
C PHE A 63 -3.34 12.69 -8.99
N GLU A 64 -3.17 13.83 -9.70
CA GLU A 64 -3.43 15.17 -9.15
C GLU A 64 -4.78 15.30 -8.42
N PRO A 65 -5.92 14.77 -8.93
CA PRO A 65 -7.20 14.85 -8.23
C PRO A 65 -7.24 14.15 -6.87
N LEU A 66 -6.31 13.21 -6.61
CA LEU A 66 -6.24 12.44 -5.36
C LEU A 66 -5.45 13.16 -4.27
N ARG A 67 -4.60 14.13 -4.64
CA ARG A 67 -3.74 14.89 -3.71
C ARG A 67 -4.49 15.80 -2.73
N LYS A 68 -5.77 15.97 -2.89
CA LYS A 68 -6.63 16.67 -1.93
C LYS A 68 -6.85 15.92 -0.62
N HIS A 69 -6.56 14.61 -0.59
CA HIS A 69 -6.70 13.77 0.58
C HIS A 69 -5.37 13.63 1.31
N LYS A 70 -5.40 13.46 2.63
CA LYS A 70 -4.19 13.16 3.42
C LYS A 70 -3.59 11.81 3.05
N ALA A 71 -4.45 10.82 2.76
CA ALA A 71 -4.05 9.55 2.18
C ALA A 71 -5.18 9.02 1.28
N PHE A 72 -4.84 8.16 0.33
CA PHE A 72 -5.84 7.47 -0.48
C PHE A 72 -5.44 6.02 -0.73
N PHE A 73 -6.45 5.15 -0.72
CA PHE A 73 -6.36 3.72 -1.00
C PHE A 73 -7.51 3.29 -1.90
N GLY A 74 -7.45 2.07 -2.42
CA GLY A 74 -8.55 1.46 -3.15
C GLY A 74 -9.01 0.15 -2.52
N PHE A 75 -10.28 -0.18 -2.70
CA PHE A 75 -10.76 -1.55 -2.52
C PHE A 75 -10.28 -2.44 -3.67
N ALA A 76 -10.01 -3.70 -3.37
CA ALA A 76 -9.90 -4.80 -4.33
C ALA A 76 -11.25 -5.51 -4.48
N THR A 77 -11.27 -6.73 -5.00
CA THR A 77 -12.48 -7.60 -4.96
C THR A 77 -12.75 -8.05 -3.54
N ASP A 78 -11.69 -8.40 -2.82
CA ASP A 78 -11.69 -8.71 -1.39
C ASP A 78 -10.58 -7.88 -0.75
N GLY A 79 -10.92 -7.08 0.27
CA GLY A 79 -9.95 -6.27 0.98
C GLY A 79 -9.53 -4.99 0.25
N LEU A 80 -8.29 -4.55 0.51
CA LEU A 80 -7.69 -3.36 -0.08
C LEU A 80 -6.73 -3.71 -1.21
N THR A 81 -6.61 -2.83 -2.20
CA THR A 81 -5.54 -2.89 -3.19
C THR A 81 -4.40 -1.98 -2.76
N LEU A 82 -3.21 -2.54 -2.57
CA LEU A 82 -2.03 -1.86 -2.03
C LEU A 82 -0.81 -1.81 -2.99
N PRO A 83 -0.91 -2.26 -4.25
CA PRO A 83 0.09 -1.98 -5.28
C PRO A 83 0.20 -0.50 -5.65
N VAL A 84 -0.83 0.29 -5.34
CA VAL A 84 -0.85 1.75 -5.49
C VAL A 84 -1.63 2.38 -4.34
N PHE A 85 -1.03 3.35 -3.69
CA PHE A 85 -1.67 4.23 -2.71
C PHE A 85 -0.81 5.47 -2.46
N GLY A 86 -1.40 6.52 -1.91
CA GLY A 86 -0.69 7.74 -1.59
C GLY A 86 -0.96 8.22 -0.18
N SER A 87 0.00 8.94 0.38
CA SER A 87 -0.13 9.55 1.70
C SER A 87 0.72 10.81 1.81
N GLU A 88 0.26 11.79 2.59
CA GLU A 88 1.14 12.79 3.17
C GLU A 88 2.13 12.12 4.12
N ALA A 89 3.27 12.77 4.36
CA ALA A 89 4.23 12.30 5.35
C ALA A 89 3.62 12.35 6.76
N LYS A 90 4.03 11.40 7.62
CA LYS A 90 3.67 11.37 9.05
C LYS A 90 2.16 11.23 9.34
N THR A 91 1.39 10.61 8.44
CA THR A 91 0.00 10.28 8.75
C THR A 91 -0.12 9.17 9.79
N ASP A 92 -1.16 9.25 10.61
CA ASP A 92 -1.37 8.34 11.75
C ASP A 92 -1.58 6.89 11.29
N PHE A 93 -2.34 6.67 10.23
CA PHE A 93 -2.55 5.32 9.70
C PHE A 93 -1.25 4.66 9.25
N ILE A 94 -0.37 5.40 8.55
CA ILE A 94 0.93 4.87 8.11
C ILE A 94 1.82 4.56 9.33
N ALA A 95 1.78 5.43 10.37
CA ALA A 95 2.48 5.16 11.63
C ALA A 95 1.98 3.87 12.31
N ASP A 96 0.66 3.68 12.37
CA ASP A 96 0.04 2.47 12.93
C ASP A 96 0.44 1.19 12.18
N MET A 97 0.56 1.25 10.85
CA MET A 97 1.05 0.14 10.03
C MET A 97 2.51 -0.21 10.36
N LEU A 98 3.37 0.79 10.49
CA LEU A 98 4.76 0.57 10.89
C LEU A 98 4.87 -0.01 12.30
N ASP A 99 4.05 0.49 13.24
CA ASP A 99 3.98 0.00 14.62
C ASP A 99 3.50 -1.46 14.70
N ASP A 100 2.57 -1.87 13.83
CA ASP A 100 2.15 -3.26 13.68
C ASP A 100 3.32 -4.15 13.25
N TYR A 101 4.11 -3.73 12.26
CA TYR A 101 5.31 -4.46 11.82
C TYR A 101 6.37 -4.58 12.91
N HIS A 102 6.59 -3.54 13.72
CA HIS A 102 7.55 -3.59 14.83
C HIS A 102 7.15 -4.55 15.94
N LYS A 103 5.88 -4.95 16.03
CA LYS A 103 5.37 -5.94 17.00
C LYS A 103 5.39 -7.38 16.48
N ARG A 104 5.73 -7.57 15.19
CA ARG A 104 5.74 -8.87 14.51
C ARG A 104 7.17 -9.35 14.28
N SER A 105 7.32 -10.68 14.16
CA SER A 105 8.52 -11.33 13.64
C SER A 105 8.15 -12.06 12.35
N PHE A 106 9.00 -11.97 11.35
CA PHE A 106 8.80 -12.71 10.10
C PHE A 106 8.98 -14.21 10.30
N ILE A 107 9.97 -14.59 11.16
CA ILE A 107 10.18 -15.98 11.56
C ILE A 107 9.44 -16.19 12.89
N LYS A 108 8.38 -17.01 12.86
CA LYS A 108 7.59 -17.34 14.05
C LYS A 108 8.36 -18.29 14.98
N LEU A 109 7.90 -18.41 16.23
CA LEU A 109 8.52 -19.28 17.25
C LEU A 109 8.60 -20.77 16.84
N ASP A 110 7.71 -21.22 15.98
CA ASP A 110 7.68 -22.58 15.43
C ASP A 110 8.58 -22.74 14.18
N GLY A 111 9.30 -21.70 13.79
CA GLY A 111 10.17 -21.66 12.62
C GLY A 111 9.45 -21.42 11.29
N THR A 112 8.13 -21.32 11.27
CA THR A 112 7.39 -20.93 10.07
C THR A 112 7.46 -19.44 9.80
N TYR A 113 7.11 -19.01 8.58
CA TYR A 113 7.11 -17.59 8.22
C TYR A 113 5.73 -16.95 8.45
N ASP A 114 5.75 -15.68 8.84
CA ASP A 114 4.55 -14.84 8.84
C ASP A 114 4.29 -14.33 7.40
N THR A 115 3.43 -15.04 6.70
CA THR A 115 3.01 -14.73 5.33
C THR A 115 1.65 -14.06 5.29
N THR A 116 1.26 -13.37 6.36
CA THR A 116 0.00 -12.62 6.44
C THR A 116 -0.04 -11.57 5.32
N PRO A 117 -1.04 -11.59 4.43
CA PRO A 117 -1.18 -10.60 3.38
C PRO A 117 -1.28 -9.18 3.95
N LEU A 118 -0.68 -8.21 3.25
CA LEU A 118 -0.56 -6.83 3.70
C LEU A 118 -1.90 -6.13 3.95
N ASP A 119 -2.92 -6.46 3.19
CA ASP A 119 -4.27 -5.90 3.33
C ASP A 119 -4.97 -6.32 4.63
N VAL A 120 -4.62 -7.46 5.21
CA VAL A 120 -5.22 -7.97 6.45
C VAL A 120 -4.97 -7.02 7.64
N PRO A 121 -3.72 -6.68 8.02
CA PRO A 121 -3.49 -5.69 9.07
C PRO A 121 -3.98 -4.30 8.69
N ALA A 122 -3.88 -3.89 7.40
CA ALA A 122 -4.36 -2.60 6.94
C ALA A 122 -5.87 -2.43 7.14
N LEU A 123 -6.67 -3.42 6.70
CA LEU A 123 -8.12 -3.43 6.91
C LEU A 123 -8.48 -3.42 8.40
N ARG A 124 -7.81 -4.26 9.19
CA ARG A 124 -8.07 -4.32 10.64
C ARG A 124 -7.85 -2.97 11.28
N ILE A 125 -6.70 -2.32 11.04
CA ILE A 125 -6.36 -1.02 11.62
C ILE A 125 -7.34 0.06 11.16
N LEU A 126 -7.66 0.13 9.86
CA LEU A 126 -8.61 1.10 9.33
C LEU A 126 -10.01 0.93 9.93
N LYS A 127 -10.46 -0.30 10.14
CA LYS A 127 -11.78 -0.57 10.76
C LYS A 127 -11.79 -0.22 12.25
N GLU A 128 -10.78 -0.63 12.99
CA GLU A 128 -10.72 -0.47 14.46
C GLU A 128 -10.47 0.98 14.88
N LYS A 129 -9.60 1.70 14.16
CA LYS A 129 -9.17 3.04 14.59
C LYS A 129 -9.76 4.19 13.77
N TYR A 130 -10.07 3.95 12.48
CA TYR A 130 -10.45 5.02 11.55
C TYR A 130 -11.89 4.93 11.06
N GLY A 131 -12.63 3.89 11.48
CA GLY A 131 -14.05 3.76 11.18
C GLY A 131 -14.38 3.32 9.75
N LEU A 132 -13.43 2.64 9.07
CA LEU A 132 -13.69 2.09 7.75
C LEU A 132 -14.86 1.10 7.80
N ILE A 133 -15.81 1.26 6.88
CA ILE A 133 -16.89 0.31 6.63
C ILE A 133 -16.53 -0.47 5.36
N GLU A 134 -16.41 -1.79 5.46
CA GLU A 134 -16.07 -2.66 4.34
C GLU A 134 -17.29 -2.90 3.43
N ASN A 135 -17.72 -1.82 2.76
CA ASN A 135 -18.89 -1.81 1.88
C ASN A 135 -18.52 -1.63 0.39
N TYR A 136 -17.20 -1.54 0.10
CA TYR A 136 -16.65 -1.38 -1.25
C TYR A 136 -17.10 -0.11 -1.98
N GLN A 137 -17.61 0.88 -1.26
CA GLN A 137 -18.01 2.19 -1.77
C GLN A 137 -16.98 3.26 -1.38
N TYR A 138 -17.02 4.40 -2.08
CA TYR A 138 -16.21 5.55 -1.69
C TYR A 138 -16.51 5.97 -0.26
N GLN A 139 -15.45 6.19 0.51
CA GLN A 139 -15.51 6.72 1.88
C GLN A 139 -14.38 7.71 2.08
N GLU A 140 -14.66 8.74 2.84
CA GLU A 140 -13.66 9.63 3.41
C GLU A 140 -13.71 9.49 4.94
N LEU A 141 -12.61 9.04 5.52
CA LEU A 141 -12.50 8.77 6.95
C LEU A 141 -12.22 10.06 7.71
N ALA A 142 -12.45 10.05 9.03
CA ALA A 142 -12.35 11.24 9.87
C ALA A 142 -10.96 11.88 9.90
N ASP A 143 -9.91 11.10 9.62
CA ASP A 143 -8.53 11.56 9.54
C ASP A 143 -8.17 12.20 8.17
N GLY A 144 -9.10 12.20 7.21
CA GLY A 144 -8.88 12.69 5.84
C GLY A 144 -8.33 11.65 4.87
N THR A 145 -8.34 10.37 5.27
CA THR A 145 -8.02 9.25 4.37
C THR A 145 -9.22 8.92 3.49
N ALA A 146 -9.03 8.83 2.18
CA ALA A 146 -10.06 8.43 1.22
C ALA A 146 -9.88 6.98 0.77
N ILE A 147 -10.97 6.21 0.79
CA ILE A 147 -10.98 4.84 0.26
C ILE A 147 -11.90 4.82 -0.96
N TYR A 148 -11.32 4.43 -2.10
CA TYR A 148 -12.01 4.43 -3.38
C TYR A 148 -12.54 3.04 -3.73
N PRO A 149 -13.66 2.94 -4.47
CA PRO A 149 -14.13 1.68 -5.04
C PRO A 149 -13.09 1.06 -5.99
N LYS A 150 -13.16 -0.25 -6.18
CA LYS A 150 -12.16 -1.02 -6.93
C LYS A 150 -11.88 -0.52 -8.35
N GLN A 151 -12.89 0.02 -9.05
CA GLN A 151 -12.75 0.50 -10.43
C GLN A 151 -11.76 1.66 -10.61
N TYR A 152 -11.30 2.27 -9.51
CA TYR A 152 -10.31 3.35 -9.55
C TYR A 152 -8.86 2.82 -9.65
N PHE A 153 -8.56 1.66 -9.03
CA PHE A 153 -7.18 1.16 -8.92
C PHE A 153 -7.04 -0.34 -9.19
N TYR A 154 -8.14 -1.09 -9.25
CA TYR A 154 -8.12 -2.54 -9.44
C TYR A 154 -8.87 -2.91 -10.70
N SER A 155 -8.13 -3.14 -11.78
CA SER A 155 -8.69 -3.37 -13.12
C SER A 155 -8.47 -4.79 -13.65
N THR A 156 -7.52 -5.53 -13.05
CA THR A 156 -7.11 -6.85 -13.53
C THR A 156 -7.79 -7.93 -12.70
N ASP A 157 -8.47 -8.84 -13.35
CA ASP A 157 -9.03 -10.04 -12.72
C ASP A 157 -7.90 -11.03 -12.43
N ALA A 158 -7.66 -11.32 -11.15
CA ALA A 158 -6.54 -12.15 -10.70
C ALA A 158 -6.59 -13.61 -11.20
N ASN A 159 -7.79 -14.13 -11.55
CA ASN A 159 -7.95 -15.50 -12.00
C ASN A 159 -7.76 -15.66 -13.51
N THR A 160 -8.16 -14.65 -14.27
CA THR A 160 -8.19 -14.70 -15.75
C THR A 160 -7.15 -13.81 -16.41
N GLY A 161 -6.51 -12.90 -15.64
CA GLY A 161 -5.62 -11.87 -16.18
C GLY A 161 -6.35 -10.83 -17.07
N LYS A 162 -7.68 -10.87 -17.11
CA LYS A 162 -8.46 -9.95 -17.95
C LYS A 162 -8.44 -8.55 -17.36
N ILE A 163 -8.04 -7.57 -18.18
CA ILE A 163 -8.07 -6.16 -17.81
C ILE A 163 -9.39 -5.54 -18.21
N THR A 164 -10.08 -4.90 -17.23
CA THR A 164 -11.28 -4.10 -17.48
C THR A 164 -10.92 -2.62 -17.38
N LYS A 165 -11.05 -1.87 -18.45
CA LYS A 165 -10.79 -0.42 -18.47
C LYS A 165 -12.04 0.33 -18.03
N TYR A 166 -12.03 0.80 -16.78
CA TYR A 166 -13.07 1.66 -16.25
C TYR A 166 -12.79 3.12 -16.60
N PRO A 167 -13.83 3.96 -16.81
CA PRO A 167 -13.65 5.40 -17.06
C PRO A 167 -12.91 6.11 -15.93
N GLU A 168 -13.03 5.63 -14.67
CA GLU A 168 -12.45 6.20 -13.48
C GLU A 168 -11.03 5.71 -13.19
N LEU A 169 -10.53 4.73 -13.93
CA LEU A 169 -9.28 4.03 -13.66
C LEU A 169 -8.07 4.97 -13.70
N PHE A 170 -7.22 4.88 -12.67
CA PHE A 170 -5.96 5.62 -12.56
C PHE A 170 -4.75 4.80 -13.00
N CYS A 171 -4.76 3.49 -12.75
CA CYS A 171 -3.64 2.61 -13.08
C CYS A 171 -4.10 1.19 -13.39
N ILE A 172 -3.25 0.45 -14.11
CA ILE A 172 -3.42 -0.96 -14.44
C ILE A 172 -2.31 -1.73 -13.72
N HIS A 173 -2.66 -2.82 -13.07
CA HIS A 173 -1.74 -3.79 -12.49
C HIS A 173 -1.62 -4.99 -13.44
N TYR A 174 -0.39 -5.35 -13.86
CA TYR A 174 -0.12 -6.44 -14.81
C TYR A 174 0.28 -7.73 -14.12
#